data_a02d6186487ca680ececcbd9ada9114f
#
_entry.id   a02d6186487ca680ececcbd9ada9114f
#
_cell.length_a   1.000
_cell.length_b   1.000
_cell.length_c   1.000
_cell.angle_alpha   90.00
_cell.angle_beta   90.00
_cell.angle_gamma   90.00
#
_symmetry.space_group_name_H-M   'P 1'
#
loop_
_entity.id
_entity.type
_entity.pdbx_description
1 polymer ?
#
loop_
_entity_poly.entity_id
_entity_poly.type
_entity_poly.pdbx_seq_one_letter_code
_entity_poly.pdbx_strand_id
1 'polypeptide(L)'
;MTNEQISKLETAILNMEEKKSRIYFLVQDTKGNAKASVRYIYQIAKTLKDNGYNSIILHEKPDYFGVSSWLGEEYMELEHQPIEGTNLEISPDDLIVVPELYGFVMDQITKLPCGKIVLSQCYDHIFETLQPGQTWSNLGFLKCITTSEKQKEYLEGAMRNVSFDIITPYISDSFEKSQLPPKTIVNIHTKEHRDTINIIKHFYAKFPQYRWITFRDLRGLPETQFADAMKESFVSLWIDQQSSYGTFPLESMKMGIPVIGLVPDLVPSWMNENNGIWINNKTMFTDVLSDFIQNWLEDNLNPNLFESMDDTVKTLPTKEIFENEVVELFTKMFNVRKENFVIQLDKFQTIEE
;
A
#
# COMPACT_ATOMS: atom_id res chain seq x y z
N MET A 1 42.83 25.16 9.24
CA MET A 1 42.59 24.71 7.80
C MET A 1 43.24 25.75 6.85
N THR A 2 43.90 25.27 5.81
CA THR A 2 44.44 26.16 4.77
C THR A 2 43.31 26.61 3.84
N ASN A 3 43.47 27.78 3.18
CA ASN A 3 42.50 28.28 2.20
C ASN A 3 42.18 27.25 1.08
N GLU A 4 43.16 26.41 0.75
CA GLU A 4 42.98 25.29 -0.22
C GLU A 4 42.06 24.17 0.33
N GLN A 5 42.14 23.91 1.64
CA GLN A 5 41.23 22.94 2.29
C GLN A 5 39.81 23.47 2.39
N ILE A 6 39.65 24.79 2.65
CA ILE A 6 38.34 25.45 2.67
C ILE A 6 37.73 25.43 1.27
N SER A 7 38.48 25.81 0.22
CA SER A 7 38.00 25.78 -1.17
C SER A 7 37.63 24.37 -1.65
N LYS A 8 38.38 23.34 -1.22
CA LYS A 8 38.02 21.94 -1.51
C LYS A 8 36.75 21.51 -0.78
N LEU A 9 36.54 21.99 0.43
CA LEU A 9 35.32 21.74 1.21
C LEU A 9 34.10 22.44 0.59
N GLU A 10 34.27 23.72 0.22
CA GLU A 10 33.21 24.47 -0.49
C GLU A 10 32.86 23.84 -1.83
N THR A 11 33.85 23.39 -2.61
CA THR A 11 33.61 22.66 -3.85
C THR A 11 32.95 21.31 -3.61
N ALA A 12 33.30 20.61 -2.53
CA ALA A 12 32.66 19.36 -2.15
C ALA A 12 31.20 19.59 -1.71
N ILE A 13 30.93 20.66 -0.96
CA ILE A 13 29.56 21.05 -0.53
C ILE A 13 28.71 21.45 -1.74
N LEU A 14 29.26 22.25 -2.67
CA LEU A 14 28.60 22.61 -3.94
C LEU A 14 28.29 21.36 -4.81
N ASN A 15 29.25 20.44 -4.91
CA ASN A 15 29.04 19.18 -5.61
C ASN A 15 28.03 18.24 -4.91
N MET A 16 27.87 18.36 -3.59
CA MET A 16 26.83 17.65 -2.83
C MET A 16 25.43 18.26 -3.07
N GLU A 17 25.34 19.58 -3.27
CA GLU A 17 24.09 20.26 -3.64
C GLU A 17 23.64 19.94 -5.07
N GLU A 18 24.56 19.68 -6.00
CA GLU A 18 24.25 19.23 -7.37
C GLU A 18 23.85 17.74 -7.44
N LYS A 19 24.30 16.91 -6.50
CA LYS A 19 23.92 15.49 -6.45
C LYS A 19 22.61 15.36 -5.70
N LYS A 20 21.47 15.43 -6.43
CA LYS A 20 20.14 15.18 -5.84
C LYS A 20 20.15 13.84 -5.11
N SER A 21 19.84 13.86 -3.82
CA SER A 21 19.68 12.65 -3.02
C SER A 21 18.65 11.72 -3.66
N ARG A 22 18.93 10.43 -3.68
CA ARG A 22 18.08 9.41 -4.31
C ARG A 22 17.19 8.75 -3.27
N ILE A 23 15.98 8.39 -3.71
CA ILE A 23 15.04 7.62 -2.90
C ILE A 23 14.82 6.29 -3.61
N TYR A 24 15.30 5.23 -3.01
CA TYR A 24 15.17 3.89 -3.53
C TYR A 24 13.96 3.20 -2.91
N PHE A 25 13.11 2.64 -3.76
CA PHE A 25 11.95 1.84 -3.35
C PHE A 25 12.20 0.37 -3.71
N LEU A 26 12.35 -0.48 -2.70
CA LEU A 26 12.50 -1.92 -2.92
C LEU A 26 11.14 -2.52 -3.30
N VAL A 27 11.08 -3.20 -4.44
CA VAL A 27 9.83 -3.75 -4.99
C VAL A 27 10.02 -5.19 -5.44
N GLN A 28 9.05 -6.04 -5.10
CA GLN A 28 9.02 -7.42 -5.60
C GLN A 28 8.57 -7.48 -7.06
N ASP A 29 9.13 -8.40 -7.84
CA ASP A 29 8.60 -8.72 -9.14
C ASP A 29 7.23 -9.41 -9.02
N THR A 30 6.21 -8.80 -9.58
CA THR A 30 4.84 -9.34 -9.57
C THR A 30 4.60 -10.34 -10.69
N LYS A 31 5.55 -10.51 -11.60
CA LYS A 31 5.44 -11.37 -12.79
C LYS A 31 4.17 -11.08 -13.60
N GLY A 32 3.85 -9.79 -13.73
CA GLY A 32 2.67 -9.32 -14.48
C GLY A 32 1.33 -9.42 -13.73
N ASN A 33 1.33 -9.85 -12.48
CA ASN A 33 0.09 -9.90 -11.69
C ASN A 33 -0.12 -8.59 -10.93
N ALA A 34 -1.31 -8.02 -11.04
CA ALA A 34 -1.67 -6.80 -10.32
C ALA A 34 -1.66 -7.02 -8.78
N LYS A 35 -0.99 -6.12 -8.06
CA LYS A 35 -0.92 -6.12 -6.59
C LYS A 35 -1.10 -4.72 -6.04
N ALA A 36 -2.11 -4.51 -5.21
CA ALA A 36 -2.40 -3.22 -4.59
C ALA A 36 -1.20 -2.68 -3.79
N SER A 37 -0.46 -3.56 -3.08
CA SER A 37 0.73 -3.18 -2.33
C SER A 37 1.85 -2.62 -3.21
N VAL A 38 2.05 -3.18 -4.39
CA VAL A 38 3.05 -2.69 -5.35
C VAL A 38 2.56 -1.39 -5.99
N ARG A 39 1.28 -1.31 -6.38
CA ARG A 39 0.67 -0.06 -6.88
C ARG A 39 0.91 1.11 -5.91
N TYR A 40 0.67 0.91 -4.63
CA TYR A 40 0.87 1.93 -3.61
C TYR A 40 2.34 2.44 -3.55
N ILE A 41 3.33 1.55 -3.66
CA ILE A 41 4.74 1.95 -3.73
C ILE A 41 5.00 2.82 -4.96
N TYR A 42 4.48 2.43 -6.12
CA TYR A 42 4.63 3.19 -7.35
C TYR A 42 3.93 4.54 -7.30
N GLN A 43 2.77 4.64 -6.65
CA GLN A 43 2.07 5.91 -6.42
C GLN A 43 2.94 6.87 -5.60
N ILE A 44 3.56 6.41 -4.51
CA ILE A 44 4.48 7.23 -3.70
C ILE A 44 5.71 7.64 -4.54
N ALA A 45 6.35 6.69 -5.23
CA ALA A 45 7.53 6.95 -6.01
C ALA A 45 7.27 7.95 -7.17
N LYS A 46 6.12 7.81 -7.84
CA LYS A 46 5.70 8.70 -8.93
C LYS A 46 5.41 10.11 -8.41
N THR A 47 4.65 10.23 -7.31
CA THR A 47 4.39 11.51 -6.65
C THR A 47 5.69 12.26 -6.34
N LEU A 48 6.66 11.56 -5.77
CA LEU A 48 7.96 12.16 -5.47
C LEU A 48 8.73 12.59 -6.73
N LYS A 49 8.73 11.75 -7.77
CA LYS A 49 9.35 12.09 -9.04
C LYS A 49 8.72 13.34 -9.66
N ASP A 50 7.41 13.42 -9.70
CA ASP A 50 6.68 14.57 -10.26
C ASP A 50 6.94 15.87 -9.49
N ASN A 51 7.33 15.76 -8.22
CA ASN A 51 7.74 16.88 -7.37
C ASN A 51 9.27 17.09 -7.30
N GLY A 52 10.00 16.54 -8.27
CA GLY A 52 11.41 16.82 -8.49
C GLY A 52 12.40 16.01 -7.65
N TYR A 53 11.92 14.99 -6.92
CA TYR A 53 12.79 14.03 -6.23
C TYR A 53 13.32 12.97 -7.20
N ASN A 54 14.49 12.44 -6.89
CA ASN A 54 15.10 11.35 -7.66
C ASN A 54 14.65 9.99 -7.12
N SER A 55 13.47 9.52 -7.56
CA SER A 55 12.87 8.25 -7.14
C SER A 55 13.27 7.12 -8.07
N ILE A 56 13.76 6.02 -7.51
CA ILE A 56 14.27 4.85 -8.23
C ILE A 56 13.62 3.60 -7.67
N ILE A 57 13.12 2.74 -8.55
CA ILE A 57 12.59 1.42 -8.20
C ILE A 57 13.74 0.41 -8.20
N LEU A 58 13.99 -0.22 -7.05
CA LEU A 58 14.93 -1.33 -6.94
C LEU A 58 14.20 -2.66 -7.01
N HIS A 59 14.70 -3.57 -7.82
CA HIS A 59 14.23 -4.94 -7.90
C HIS A 59 15.39 -5.93 -7.86
N GLU A 60 15.12 -7.17 -7.47
CA GLU A 60 16.17 -8.14 -7.19
C GLU A 60 16.98 -8.48 -8.46
N LYS A 61 16.30 -8.83 -9.56
CA LYS A 61 16.90 -9.44 -10.76
C LYS A 61 16.84 -8.54 -11.98
N PRO A 62 17.82 -8.65 -12.92
CA PRO A 62 17.81 -7.91 -14.17
C PRO A 62 16.61 -8.23 -15.07
N ASP A 63 16.05 -9.44 -14.98
CA ASP A 63 14.91 -9.93 -15.76
C ASP A 63 13.56 -9.57 -15.13
N TYR A 64 13.49 -8.48 -14.35
CA TYR A 64 12.27 -7.95 -13.77
C TYR A 64 11.18 -7.78 -14.84
N PHE A 65 10.06 -8.48 -14.65
CA PHE A 65 8.96 -8.45 -15.61
C PHE A 65 8.26 -7.07 -15.62
N GLY A 66 8.30 -6.35 -14.50
CA GLY A 66 7.77 -5.01 -14.36
C GLY A 66 6.27 -4.96 -14.15
N VAL A 67 5.76 -3.75 -14.26
CA VAL A 67 4.35 -3.42 -13.98
C VAL A 67 3.61 -2.90 -15.23
N SER A 68 4.29 -2.83 -16.38
CA SER A 68 3.75 -2.28 -17.63
C SER A 68 2.47 -2.96 -18.12
N SER A 69 2.28 -4.24 -17.77
CA SER A 69 1.11 -5.00 -18.18
C SER A 69 -0.15 -4.70 -17.39
N TRP A 70 -0.03 -3.98 -16.24
CA TRP A 70 -1.17 -3.83 -15.35
C TRP A 70 -1.28 -2.50 -14.59
N LEU A 71 -0.21 -1.68 -14.48
CA LEU A 71 -0.22 -0.48 -13.63
C LEU A 71 -0.38 0.76 -14.50
N GLY A 72 -0.39 0.99 -15.57
CA GLY A 72 -0.54 2.24 -16.33
C GLY A 72 0.78 2.79 -16.87
N GLU A 73 0.68 3.54 -17.96
CA GLU A 73 1.86 4.06 -18.69
C GLU A 73 2.58 5.18 -17.93
N GLU A 74 1.85 5.92 -17.09
CA GLU A 74 2.41 7.02 -16.30
C GLU A 74 3.51 6.58 -15.32
N TYR A 75 3.51 5.32 -14.92
CA TYR A 75 4.53 4.76 -14.03
C TYR A 75 5.78 4.27 -14.76
N MET A 76 5.75 4.19 -16.09
CA MET A 76 6.89 3.73 -16.89
C MET A 76 8.03 4.74 -16.94
N GLU A 77 7.78 5.99 -16.57
CA GLU A 77 8.81 7.02 -16.46
C GLU A 77 9.74 6.84 -15.25
N LEU A 78 9.36 6.04 -14.26
CA LEU A 78 10.21 5.76 -13.11
C LEU A 78 11.44 4.97 -13.54
N GLU A 79 12.59 5.36 -13.00
CA GLU A 79 13.84 4.63 -13.22
C GLU A 79 13.80 3.30 -12.47
N HIS A 80 14.22 2.23 -13.15
CA HIS A 80 14.33 0.90 -12.59
C HIS A 80 15.78 0.45 -12.56
N GLN A 81 16.22 -0.07 -11.40
CA GLN A 81 17.58 -0.61 -11.25
C GLN A 81 17.54 -2.00 -10.64
N PRO A 82 18.18 -3.01 -11.24
CA PRO A 82 18.37 -4.31 -10.61
C PRO A 82 19.46 -4.24 -9.54
N ILE A 83 19.29 -5.01 -8.47
CA ILE A 83 20.31 -5.17 -7.43
C ILE A 83 21.36 -6.17 -7.92
N GLU A 84 20.92 -7.29 -8.49
CA GLU A 84 21.79 -8.35 -8.99
C GLU A 84 22.53 -7.89 -10.26
N GLY A 85 23.84 -8.03 -10.26
CA GLY A 85 24.69 -7.65 -11.41
C GLY A 85 24.97 -6.16 -11.57
N THR A 86 24.47 -5.30 -10.67
CA THR A 86 24.69 -3.86 -10.70
C THR A 86 25.51 -3.41 -9.50
N ASN A 87 26.48 -2.55 -9.72
CA ASN A 87 27.20 -1.89 -8.64
C ASN A 87 26.41 -0.65 -8.19
N LEU A 88 25.53 -0.82 -7.21
CA LEU A 88 24.74 0.27 -6.66
C LEU A 88 25.60 1.13 -5.72
N GLU A 89 25.87 2.36 -6.14
CA GLU A 89 26.51 3.37 -5.28
C GLU A 89 25.46 4.07 -4.44
N ILE A 90 25.28 3.64 -3.20
CA ILE A 90 24.36 4.25 -2.24
C ILE A 90 25.14 5.18 -1.32
N SER A 91 24.73 6.45 -1.28
CA SER A 91 25.35 7.50 -0.46
C SER A 91 24.66 7.67 0.88
N PRO A 92 25.32 8.32 1.88
CA PRO A 92 24.69 8.64 3.15
C PRO A 92 23.46 9.56 3.02
N ASP A 93 23.37 10.35 1.95
CA ASP A 93 22.27 11.27 1.71
C ASP A 93 21.07 10.59 1.05
N ASP A 94 21.22 9.36 0.56
CA ASP A 94 20.15 8.60 -0.05
C ASP A 94 19.19 8.06 1.02
N LEU A 95 17.96 7.72 0.61
CA LEU A 95 16.96 7.01 1.39
C LEU A 95 16.66 5.66 0.73
N ILE A 96 16.44 4.63 1.53
CA ILE A 96 15.88 3.37 1.05
C ILE A 96 14.57 3.07 1.78
N VAL A 97 13.51 2.83 1.02
CA VAL A 97 12.19 2.45 1.48
C VAL A 97 12.01 0.96 1.25
N VAL A 98 11.82 0.23 2.34
CA VAL A 98 11.77 -1.24 2.34
C VAL A 98 10.40 -1.69 2.83
N PRO A 99 9.61 -2.42 2.01
CA PRO A 99 8.36 -3.01 2.46
C PRO A 99 8.57 -4.02 3.60
N GLU A 100 7.60 -4.13 4.49
CA GLU A 100 7.61 -5.03 5.65
C GLU A 100 7.89 -6.49 5.32
N LEU A 101 7.51 -6.92 4.13
CA LEU A 101 7.70 -8.31 3.66
C LEU A 101 9.17 -8.68 3.40
N TYR A 102 10.09 -7.72 3.46
CA TYR A 102 11.52 -7.93 3.24
C TYR A 102 12.34 -8.04 4.53
N GLY A 103 11.73 -8.38 5.66
CA GLY A 103 12.43 -8.57 6.94
C GLY A 103 13.68 -9.45 6.85
N PHE A 104 13.67 -10.49 6.01
CA PHE A 104 14.77 -11.42 5.80
C PHE A 104 16.02 -10.80 5.11
N VAL A 105 15.91 -9.64 4.45
CA VAL A 105 17.06 -8.94 3.84
C VAL A 105 17.45 -7.66 4.60
N MET A 106 16.69 -7.26 5.61
CA MET A 106 16.94 -6.03 6.37
C MET A 106 18.32 -6.03 7.04
N ASP A 107 18.83 -7.18 7.49
CA ASP A 107 20.19 -7.31 8.03
C ASP A 107 21.28 -6.88 7.03
N GLN A 108 21.08 -7.13 5.75
CA GLN A 108 22.01 -6.71 4.69
C GLN A 108 21.90 -5.21 4.44
N ILE A 109 20.65 -4.68 4.41
CA ILE A 109 20.37 -3.26 4.20
C ILE A 109 20.88 -2.43 5.38
N THR A 110 20.93 -2.97 6.59
CA THR A 110 21.48 -2.30 7.77
C THR A 110 22.91 -1.81 7.54
N LYS A 111 23.71 -2.48 6.74
CA LYS A 111 25.10 -2.13 6.45
C LYS A 111 25.25 -0.94 5.49
N LEU A 112 24.18 -0.56 4.80
CA LEU A 112 24.19 0.58 3.89
C LEU A 112 24.26 1.91 4.67
N PRO A 113 24.99 2.90 4.17
CA PRO A 113 25.18 4.18 4.89
C PRO A 113 23.95 5.08 4.87
N CYS A 114 22.98 4.81 4.00
CA CYS A 114 21.80 5.65 3.74
C CYS A 114 20.76 5.63 4.87
N GLY A 115 19.79 6.54 4.81
CA GLY A 115 18.59 6.49 5.65
C GLY A 115 17.68 5.32 5.26
N LYS A 116 17.03 4.75 6.25
CA LYS A 116 16.21 3.53 6.09
C LYS A 116 14.82 3.75 6.63
N ILE A 117 13.81 3.40 5.83
CA ILE A 117 12.40 3.56 6.14
C ILE A 117 11.71 2.22 5.86
N VAL A 118 10.91 1.75 6.80
CA VAL A 118 9.99 0.63 6.54
C VAL A 118 8.70 1.20 5.95
N LEU A 119 8.18 0.58 4.90
CA LEU A 119 6.84 0.83 4.40
C LEU A 119 5.95 -0.36 4.77
N SER A 120 5.12 -0.17 5.79
CA SER A 120 4.24 -1.21 6.31
C SER A 120 2.82 -1.04 5.79
N GLN A 121 2.37 -2.00 5.01
CA GLN A 121 1.05 -2.02 4.40
C GLN A 121 0.15 -3.11 4.96
N CYS A 122 0.74 -4.19 5.48
CA CYS A 122 0.01 -5.31 6.07
C CYS A 122 0.69 -5.75 7.37
N TYR A 123 -0.05 -5.73 8.48
CA TYR A 123 0.47 -6.10 9.80
C TYR A 123 0.91 -7.57 9.88
N ASP A 124 0.31 -8.43 9.09
CA ASP A 124 0.47 -9.88 9.13
C ASP A 124 1.86 -10.33 8.66
N HIS A 125 2.36 -9.75 7.58
CA HIS A 125 3.66 -10.12 7.00
C HIS A 125 4.87 -9.70 7.83
N ILE A 126 4.70 -8.80 8.81
CA ILE A 126 5.81 -8.22 9.57
C ILE A 126 6.55 -9.30 10.37
N PHE A 127 5.78 -10.08 11.13
CA PHE A 127 6.36 -11.08 12.03
C PHE A 127 6.69 -12.42 11.35
N GLU A 128 6.15 -12.63 10.13
CA GLU A 128 6.53 -13.79 9.31
C GLU A 128 7.97 -13.69 8.79
N THR A 129 8.47 -12.47 8.58
CA THR A 129 9.76 -12.22 7.95
C THR A 129 10.87 -11.84 8.93
N LEU A 130 10.53 -11.48 10.17
CA LEU A 130 11.48 -11.16 11.24
C LEU A 130 11.80 -12.40 12.07
N GLN A 131 13.03 -12.47 12.59
CA GLN A 131 13.41 -13.51 13.55
C GLN A 131 12.70 -13.27 14.91
N PRO A 132 12.45 -14.32 15.71
CA PRO A 132 11.87 -14.17 17.04
C PRO A 132 12.64 -13.17 17.90
N GLY A 133 11.93 -12.15 18.42
CA GLY A 133 12.52 -11.07 19.23
C GLY A 133 13.24 -9.98 18.44
N GLN A 134 13.32 -10.07 17.13
CA GLN A 134 13.86 -9.04 16.26
C GLN A 134 12.83 -7.94 16.03
N THR A 135 13.30 -6.69 16.04
CA THR A 135 12.50 -5.50 15.72
C THR A 135 13.21 -4.66 14.67
N TRP A 136 12.47 -3.79 14.02
CA TRP A 136 13.07 -2.89 13.01
C TRP A 136 14.15 -1.97 13.58
N SER A 137 13.99 -1.51 14.82
CA SER A 137 15.02 -0.69 15.47
C SER A 137 16.33 -1.45 15.72
N ASN A 138 16.26 -2.75 16.01
CA ASN A 138 17.46 -3.61 16.10
C ASN A 138 18.19 -3.73 14.76
N LEU A 139 17.48 -3.58 13.67
CA LEU A 139 17.98 -3.60 12.29
C LEU A 139 18.30 -2.19 11.74
N GLY A 140 18.34 -1.16 12.59
CA GLY A 140 18.68 0.20 12.21
C GLY A 140 17.59 0.96 11.43
N PHE A 141 16.36 0.44 11.40
CA PHE A 141 15.20 1.11 10.83
C PHE A 141 14.45 1.83 11.95
N LEU A 142 14.61 3.14 12.02
CA LEU A 142 14.02 3.97 13.07
C LEU A 142 12.75 4.71 12.62
N LYS A 143 12.37 4.56 11.36
CA LYS A 143 11.18 5.17 10.77
C LYS A 143 10.36 4.13 10.02
N CYS A 144 9.02 4.27 10.15
CA CYS A 144 8.06 3.46 9.42
C CYS A 144 6.95 4.35 8.89
N ILE A 145 6.53 4.10 7.65
CA ILE A 145 5.32 4.66 7.05
C ILE A 145 4.25 3.57 7.09
N THR A 146 3.10 3.87 7.65
CA THR A 146 1.93 2.97 7.71
C THR A 146 0.78 3.51 6.87
N THR A 147 -0.23 2.69 6.62
CA THR A 147 -1.40 3.06 5.82
C THR A 147 -2.58 3.58 6.63
N SER A 148 -2.56 3.43 7.96
CA SER A 148 -3.66 3.85 8.84
C SER A 148 -3.22 4.02 10.29
N GLU A 149 -4.00 4.81 11.05
CA GLU A 149 -3.80 4.99 12.49
C GLU A 149 -3.91 3.65 13.24
N LYS A 150 -4.84 2.78 12.86
CA LYS A 150 -5.00 1.47 13.50
C LYS A 150 -3.78 0.57 13.34
N GLN A 151 -3.16 0.59 12.19
CA GLN A 151 -1.92 -0.15 11.96
C GLN A 151 -0.76 0.46 12.76
N LYS A 152 -0.67 1.79 12.82
CA LYS A 152 0.30 2.48 13.65
C LYS A 152 0.15 2.13 15.13
N GLU A 153 -1.07 2.25 15.71
CA GLU A 153 -1.36 1.87 17.09
C GLU A 153 -0.91 0.43 17.40
N TYR A 154 -1.22 -0.52 16.49
CA TYR A 154 -0.81 -1.91 16.64
C TYR A 154 0.71 -2.07 16.65
N LEU A 155 1.42 -1.37 15.75
CA LEU A 155 2.87 -1.49 15.59
C LEU A 155 3.66 -0.77 16.68
N GLU A 156 3.19 0.36 17.18
CA GLU A 156 3.82 1.07 18.31
C GLU A 156 3.96 0.19 19.54
N GLY A 157 3.02 -0.71 19.76
CA GLY A 157 3.08 -1.70 20.85
C GLY A 157 4.21 -2.74 20.68
N ALA A 158 4.56 -3.09 19.45
CA ALA A 158 5.52 -4.15 19.12
C ALA A 158 6.90 -3.64 18.70
N MET A 159 6.95 -2.52 17.98
CA MET A 159 8.17 -1.97 17.36
C MET A 159 8.70 -0.75 18.12
N ARG A 160 9.27 -1.01 19.31
CA ARG A 160 9.83 0.06 20.18
C ARG A 160 10.96 0.80 19.48
N ASN A 161 11.08 2.10 19.76
CA ASN A 161 12.09 3.00 19.19
C ASN A 161 12.00 3.19 17.66
N VAL A 162 10.83 2.97 17.09
CA VAL A 162 10.49 3.31 15.71
C VAL A 162 9.49 4.46 15.73
N SER A 163 9.72 5.48 14.94
CA SER A 163 8.74 6.56 14.72
C SER A 163 7.85 6.22 13.54
N PHE A 164 6.55 6.49 13.68
CA PHE A 164 5.54 6.15 12.68
C PHE A 164 4.93 7.40 12.08
N ASP A 165 4.91 7.44 10.76
CA ASP A 165 4.15 8.39 9.96
C ASP A 165 3.06 7.63 9.18
N ILE A 166 1.99 8.33 8.78
CA ILE A 166 0.88 7.72 8.05
C ILE A 166 0.79 8.36 6.68
N ILE A 167 0.65 7.54 5.65
CA ILE A 167 0.21 7.92 4.32
C ILE A 167 -0.94 7.01 3.95
N THR A 168 -2.15 7.54 3.97
CA THR A 168 -3.35 6.76 3.69
C THR A 168 -3.53 6.58 2.18
N PRO A 169 -3.70 5.35 1.66
CA PRO A 169 -3.96 5.12 0.24
C PRO A 169 -5.24 5.82 -0.20
N TYR A 170 -5.21 6.47 -1.37
CA TYR A 170 -6.42 6.97 -2.01
C TYR A 170 -7.04 5.91 -2.93
N ILE A 171 -8.33 6.02 -3.18
CA ILE A 171 -9.04 5.17 -4.14
C ILE A 171 -9.12 5.88 -5.48
N SER A 172 -8.57 5.24 -6.51
CA SER A 172 -8.48 5.78 -7.87
C SER A 172 -9.84 6.23 -8.42
N ASP A 173 -9.83 7.25 -9.30
CA ASP A 173 -11.02 7.72 -9.99
C ASP A 173 -11.52 6.76 -11.08
N SER A 174 -10.74 5.71 -11.40
CA SER A 174 -11.23 4.58 -12.20
C SER A 174 -12.44 3.87 -11.56
N PHE A 175 -12.56 3.97 -10.22
CA PHE A 175 -13.67 3.41 -9.45
C PHE A 175 -14.79 4.46 -9.29
N GLU A 176 -15.63 4.59 -10.30
CA GLU A 176 -16.78 5.50 -10.30
C GLU A 176 -18.11 4.75 -10.41
N LYS A 177 -19.19 5.34 -9.87
CA LYS A 177 -20.53 4.73 -9.90
C LYS A 177 -20.98 4.43 -11.33
N SER A 178 -21.44 3.20 -11.57
CA SER A 178 -22.04 2.82 -12.86
C SER A 178 -23.38 3.51 -13.06
N GLN A 179 -23.64 3.97 -14.29
CA GLN A 179 -24.94 4.46 -14.71
C GLN A 179 -25.87 3.32 -15.20
N LEU A 180 -25.30 2.12 -15.38
CA LEU A 180 -26.05 0.96 -15.86
C LEU A 180 -26.59 0.16 -14.66
N PRO A 181 -27.76 -0.48 -14.82
CA PRO A 181 -28.28 -1.37 -13.80
C PRO A 181 -27.30 -2.55 -13.59
N PRO A 182 -27.11 -2.98 -12.35
CA PRO A 182 -26.20 -4.07 -12.06
C PRO A 182 -26.72 -5.38 -12.66
N LYS A 183 -25.79 -6.20 -13.16
CA LYS A 183 -26.04 -7.58 -13.58
C LYS A 183 -26.02 -8.51 -12.36
N THR A 184 -26.51 -9.72 -12.55
CA THR A 184 -26.52 -10.78 -11.52
C THR A 184 -25.13 -11.38 -11.30
N ILE A 185 -24.16 -10.53 -11.03
CA ILE A 185 -22.76 -10.88 -10.84
C ILE A 185 -22.35 -10.54 -9.40
N VAL A 186 -21.72 -11.50 -8.74
CA VAL A 186 -21.06 -11.36 -7.45
C VAL A 186 -19.57 -11.29 -7.68
N ASN A 187 -18.95 -10.16 -7.33
CA ASN A 187 -17.50 -10.07 -7.31
C ASN A 187 -16.94 -10.78 -6.10
N ILE A 188 -15.82 -11.46 -6.26
CA ILE A 188 -15.05 -12.01 -5.14
C ILE A 188 -13.62 -11.52 -5.23
N HIS A 189 -13.11 -11.02 -4.12
CA HIS A 189 -11.70 -10.73 -3.94
C HIS A 189 -11.18 -11.38 -2.66
N THR A 190 -10.12 -12.17 -2.80
CA THR A 190 -9.39 -12.78 -1.69
C THR A 190 -7.96 -13.09 -2.13
N LYS A 191 -7.04 -13.10 -1.19
CA LYS A 191 -5.66 -13.55 -1.43
C LYS A 191 -5.60 -15.05 -1.74
N GLU A 192 -6.53 -15.84 -1.17
CA GLU A 192 -6.53 -17.30 -1.24
C GLU A 192 -7.54 -17.85 -2.25
N HIS A 193 -7.05 -18.34 -3.39
CA HIS A 193 -7.91 -18.96 -4.44
C HIS A 193 -8.79 -20.08 -3.92
N ARG A 194 -8.31 -20.84 -2.95
CA ARG A 194 -9.05 -21.96 -2.36
C ARG A 194 -10.34 -21.49 -1.69
N ASP A 195 -10.31 -20.35 -1.02
CA ASP A 195 -11.48 -19.79 -0.35
C ASP A 195 -12.55 -19.38 -1.37
N THR A 196 -12.17 -18.75 -2.48
CA THR A 196 -13.08 -18.43 -3.59
C THR A 196 -13.82 -19.68 -4.08
N ILE A 197 -13.05 -20.72 -4.44
CA ILE A 197 -13.64 -21.97 -4.98
C ILE A 197 -14.59 -22.61 -3.95
N ASN A 198 -14.19 -22.67 -2.69
CA ASN A 198 -14.99 -23.30 -1.63
C ASN A 198 -16.31 -22.57 -1.41
N ILE A 199 -16.30 -21.23 -1.37
CA ILE A 199 -17.51 -20.42 -1.20
C ILE A 199 -18.46 -20.61 -2.37
N ILE A 200 -17.98 -20.54 -3.61
CA ILE A 200 -18.81 -20.73 -4.82
C ILE A 200 -19.45 -22.11 -4.82
N LYS A 201 -18.65 -23.17 -4.59
CA LYS A 201 -19.17 -24.55 -4.58
C LYS A 201 -20.18 -24.76 -3.46
N HIS A 202 -19.90 -24.27 -2.27
CA HIS A 202 -20.80 -24.38 -1.13
C HIS A 202 -22.10 -23.62 -1.38
N PHE A 203 -22.03 -22.40 -1.93
CA PHE A 203 -23.21 -21.61 -2.27
C PHE A 203 -24.15 -22.33 -3.23
N TYR A 204 -23.64 -22.82 -4.37
CA TYR A 204 -24.46 -23.53 -5.34
C TYR A 204 -24.97 -24.88 -4.86
N ALA A 205 -24.27 -25.55 -3.95
CA ALA A 205 -24.73 -26.79 -3.35
C ALA A 205 -25.88 -26.54 -2.36
N LYS A 206 -25.79 -25.47 -1.56
CA LYS A 206 -26.78 -25.12 -0.56
C LYS A 206 -28.00 -24.41 -1.14
N PHE A 207 -27.82 -23.60 -2.17
CA PHE A 207 -28.83 -22.75 -2.79
C PHE A 207 -28.91 -22.98 -4.32
N PRO A 208 -29.34 -24.16 -4.78
CA PRO A 208 -29.36 -24.50 -6.21
C PRO A 208 -30.30 -23.63 -7.06
N GLN A 209 -31.26 -22.93 -6.43
CA GLN A 209 -32.15 -21.97 -7.10
C GLN A 209 -31.42 -20.75 -7.63
N TYR A 210 -30.23 -20.44 -7.11
CA TYR A 210 -29.42 -19.27 -7.52
C TYR A 210 -28.32 -19.62 -8.55
N ARG A 211 -28.46 -20.71 -9.32
CA ARG A 211 -27.48 -21.06 -10.37
C ARG A 211 -27.36 -20.05 -11.50
N TRP A 212 -28.26 -19.10 -11.56
CA TRP A 212 -28.25 -17.98 -12.51
C TRP A 212 -27.33 -16.82 -12.05
N ILE A 213 -26.88 -16.80 -10.79
CA ILE A 213 -25.87 -15.88 -10.30
C ILE A 213 -24.51 -16.29 -10.85
N THR A 214 -23.75 -15.32 -11.33
CA THR A 214 -22.37 -15.53 -11.79
C THR A 214 -21.40 -14.99 -10.76
N PHE A 215 -20.42 -15.79 -10.37
CA PHE A 215 -19.31 -15.31 -9.52
C PHE A 215 -18.14 -14.92 -10.41
N ARG A 216 -17.54 -13.76 -10.12
CA ARG A 216 -16.38 -13.23 -10.84
C ARG A 216 -15.21 -13.05 -9.87
N ASP A 217 -14.12 -13.78 -10.12
CA ASP A 217 -12.86 -13.62 -9.42
C ASP A 217 -12.07 -12.46 -10.07
N LEU A 218 -11.75 -11.45 -9.29
CA LEU A 218 -11.12 -10.22 -9.77
C LEU A 218 -9.60 -10.21 -9.64
N ARG A 219 -8.99 -11.30 -9.17
CA ARG A 219 -7.53 -11.34 -8.96
C ARG A 219 -6.74 -11.19 -10.25
N GLY A 220 -5.63 -10.45 -10.15
CA GLY A 220 -4.66 -10.33 -11.24
C GLY A 220 -5.10 -9.44 -12.39
N LEU A 221 -6.27 -8.79 -12.32
CA LEU A 221 -6.71 -7.85 -13.34
C LEU A 221 -5.99 -6.52 -13.21
N PRO A 222 -5.58 -5.88 -14.33
CA PRO A 222 -5.17 -4.48 -14.35
C PRO A 222 -6.28 -3.58 -13.79
N GLU A 223 -5.91 -2.43 -13.20
CA GLU A 223 -6.86 -1.55 -12.49
C GLU A 223 -8.08 -1.17 -13.33
N THR A 224 -7.88 -0.77 -14.58
CA THR A 224 -9.00 -0.39 -15.47
C THR A 224 -9.94 -1.56 -15.74
N GLN A 225 -9.39 -2.75 -16.05
CA GLN A 225 -10.18 -3.96 -16.25
C GLN A 225 -10.87 -4.43 -14.96
N PHE A 226 -10.20 -4.24 -13.83
CA PHE A 226 -10.76 -4.53 -12.52
C PHE A 226 -11.96 -3.62 -12.22
N ALA A 227 -11.82 -2.32 -12.42
CA ALA A 227 -12.90 -1.35 -12.26
C ALA A 227 -14.07 -1.64 -13.22
N ASP A 228 -13.79 -1.90 -14.51
CA ASP A 228 -14.83 -2.24 -15.50
C ASP A 228 -15.58 -3.53 -15.14
N ALA A 229 -14.85 -4.54 -14.66
CA ALA A 229 -15.46 -5.78 -14.21
C ALA A 229 -16.35 -5.55 -12.98
N MET A 230 -15.93 -4.70 -12.04
CA MET A 230 -16.73 -4.37 -10.86
C MET A 230 -18.02 -3.63 -11.21
N LYS A 231 -18.01 -2.69 -12.14
CA LYS A 231 -19.18 -1.87 -12.54
C LYS A 231 -20.44 -2.66 -12.86
N GLU A 232 -20.29 -3.91 -13.29
CA GLU A 232 -21.39 -4.75 -13.66
C GLU A 232 -22.07 -5.51 -12.51
N SER A 233 -21.48 -5.48 -11.32
CA SER A 233 -21.89 -6.35 -10.21
C SER A 233 -22.92 -5.70 -9.30
N PHE A 234 -23.73 -6.53 -8.64
CA PHE A 234 -24.71 -6.05 -7.66
C PHE A 234 -24.22 -6.19 -6.22
N VAL A 235 -23.16 -6.96 -5.96
CA VAL A 235 -22.55 -7.14 -4.63
C VAL A 235 -21.11 -7.62 -4.77
N SER A 236 -20.28 -7.26 -3.81
CA SER A 236 -18.88 -7.71 -3.70
C SER A 236 -18.66 -8.52 -2.42
N LEU A 237 -17.93 -9.63 -2.51
CA LEU A 237 -17.51 -10.44 -1.37
C LEU A 237 -16.04 -10.18 -1.06
N TRP A 238 -15.76 -9.71 0.15
CA TRP A 238 -14.41 -9.50 0.67
C TRP A 238 -14.08 -10.51 1.77
N ILE A 239 -13.08 -11.37 1.53
CA ILE A 239 -12.84 -12.55 2.37
C ILE A 239 -11.48 -12.47 3.09
N ASP A 240 -10.74 -11.38 2.91
CA ASP A 240 -9.39 -11.24 3.48
C ASP A 240 -9.41 -10.81 4.93
N GLN A 241 -9.25 -11.77 5.85
CA GLN A 241 -9.16 -11.52 7.29
C GLN A 241 -7.85 -10.80 7.68
N GLN A 242 -6.79 -11.01 6.90
CA GLN A 242 -5.45 -10.46 7.13
C GLN A 242 -5.22 -9.15 6.34
N SER A 243 -6.18 -8.28 6.30
CA SER A 243 -6.04 -6.99 5.64
C SER A 243 -5.93 -5.87 6.67
N SER A 244 -5.01 -4.93 6.48
CA SER A 244 -4.87 -3.78 7.39
C SER A 244 -5.72 -2.59 6.99
N TYR A 245 -5.77 -2.25 5.69
CA TYR A 245 -6.53 -1.10 5.21
C TYR A 245 -7.76 -1.49 4.40
N GLY A 246 -7.66 -2.48 3.51
CA GLY A 246 -8.79 -3.00 2.74
C GLY A 246 -9.24 -2.06 1.61
N THR A 247 -8.45 -1.93 0.56
CA THR A 247 -8.82 -1.08 -0.60
C THR A 247 -10.01 -1.62 -1.38
N PHE A 248 -10.10 -2.94 -1.55
CA PHE A 248 -11.19 -3.56 -2.31
C PHE A 248 -12.61 -3.22 -1.85
N PRO A 249 -12.95 -3.30 -0.54
CA PRO A 249 -14.27 -2.85 -0.09
C PRO A 249 -14.49 -1.35 -0.31
N LEU A 250 -13.47 -0.50 -0.18
CA LEU A 250 -13.57 0.93 -0.45
C LEU A 250 -13.76 1.24 -1.94
N GLU A 251 -13.07 0.51 -2.82
CA GLU A 251 -13.26 0.54 -4.28
C GLU A 251 -14.72 0.17 -4.63
N SER A 252 -15.25 -0.89 -4.00
CA SER A 252 -16.64 -1.32 -4.16
C SER A 252 -17.63 -0.25 -3.70
N MET A 253 -17.43 0.33 -2.50
CA MET A 253 -18.29 1.38 -1.96
C MET A 253 -18.26 2.64 -2.83
N LYS A 254 -17.08 3.04 -3.34
CA LYS A 254 -16.95 4.20 -4.26
C LYS A 254 -17.75 4.01 -5.54
N MET A 255 -17.92 2.76 -5.98
CA MET A 255 -18.76 2.40 -7.12
C MET A 255 -20.24 2.23 -6.77
N GLY A 256 -20.63 2.39 -5.50
CA GLY A 256 -21.99 2.17 -5.02
C GLY A 256 -22.40 0.69 -4.94
N ILE A 257 -21.43 -0.23 -4.90
CA ILE A 257 -21.66 -1.68 -4.84
C ILE A 257 -21.54 -2.14 -3.39
N PRO A 258 -22.61 -2.70 -2.78
CA PRO A 258 -22.60 -3.22 -1.43
C PRO A 258 -21.54 -4.30 -1.22
N VAL A 259 -20.99 -4.34 -0.02
CA VAL A 259 -19.97 -5.31 0.37
C VAL A 259 -20.50 -6.24 1.45
N ILE A 260 -20.36 -7.55 1.23
CA ILE A 260 -20.44 -8.57 2.27
C ILE A 260 -18.99 -8.96 2.58
N GLY A 261 -18.52 -8.67 3.79
CA GLY A 261 -17.11 -8.82 4.12
C GLY A 261 -16.86 -9.57 5.44
N LEU A 262 -15.73 -10.29 5.47
CA LEU A 262 -15.23 -10.85 6.72
C LEU A 262 -14.57 -9.71 7.51
N VAL A 263 -14.94 -9.59 8.79
CA VAL A 263 -14.26 -8.63 9.68
C VAL A 263 -12.79 -9.02 9.79
N PRO A 264 -11.85 -8.12 9.41
CA PRO A 264 -10.42 -8.42 9.51
C PRO A 264 -9.95 -8.41 10.97
N ASP A 265 -8.83 -9.10 11.24
CA ASP A 265 -8.24 -9.14 12.58
C ASP A 265 -7.83 -7.75 13.07
N LEU A 266 -7.34 -6.90 12.18
CA LEU A 266 -7.11 -5.47 12.42
C LEU A 266 -8.22 -4.67 11.72
N VAL A 267 -9.26 -4.32 12.47
CA VAL A 267 -10.43 -3.60 11.93
C VAL A 267 -10.04 -2.19 11.50
N PRO A 268 -10.16 -1.84 10.22
CA PRO A 268 -9.81 -0.50 9.74
C PRO A 268 -10.78 0.56 10.26
N SER A 269 -10.29 1.79 10.45
CA SER A 269 -11.08 2.89 11.02
C SER A 269 -12.29 3.31 10.19
N TRP A 270 -12.28 3.07 8.89
CA TRP A 270 -13.39 3.37 7.99
C TRP A 270 -14.55 2.37 8.11
N MET A 271 -14.31 1.15 8.64
CA MET A 271 -15.31 0.10 8.77
C MET A 271 -16.25 0.40 9.94
N ASN A 272 -17.55 0.36 9.70
CA ASN A 272 -18.59 0.47 10.72
C ASN A 272 -19.76 -0.47 10.42
N GLU A 273 -20.66 -0.65 11.36
CA GLU A 273 -21.78 -1.60 11.26
C GLU A 273 -22.81 -1.29 10.17
N ASN A 274 -22.79 -0.06 9.60
CA ASN A 274 -23.80 0.40 8.65
C ASN A 274 -23.26 0.47 7.20
N ASN A 275 -21.94 0.50 6.98
CA ASN A 275 -21.35 0.69 5.64
C ASN A 275 -21.02 -0.61 4.89
N GLY A 276 -21.46 -1.75 5.42
CA GLY A 276 -21.31 -3.07 4.81
C GLY A 276 -22.03 -4.13 5.61
N ILE A 277 -22.06 -5.34 5.11
CA ILE A 277 -22.58 -6.51 5.81
C ILE A 277 -21.37 -7.31 6.31
N TRP A 278 -21.01 -7.08 7.57
CA TRP A 278 -19.78 -7.60 8.16
C TRP A 278 -20.04 -8.87 8.95
N ILE A 279 -19.30 -9.93 8.65
CA ILE A 279 -19.43 -11.24 9.27
C ILE A 279 -18.14 -11.66 9.96
N ASN A 280 -18.25 -12.36 11.08
CA ASN A 280 -17.11 -12.81 11.88
C ASN A 280 -16.62 -14.23 11.53
N ASN A 281 -17.38 -14.94 10.68
CA ASN A 281 -17.06 -16.31 10.32
C ASN A 281 -17.36 -16.56 8.84
N LYS A 282 -16.36 -16.99 8.09
CA LYS A 282 -16.48 -17.25 6.65
C LYS A 282 -17.50 -18.35 6.28
N THR A 283 -17.89 -19.20 7.23
CA THR A 283 -18.97 -20.19 7.00
C THR A 283 -20.34 -19.54 6.82
N MET A 284 -20.53 -18.28 7.25
CA MET A 284 -21.78 -17.55 7.12
C MET A 284 -21.96 -16.90 5.74
N PHE A 285 -20.91 -16.80 4.91
CA PHE A 285 -21.00 -16.09 3.63
C PHE A 285 -22.14 -16.57 2.75
N THR A 286 -22.36 -17.87 2.66
CA THR A 286 -23.40 -18.44 1.77
C THR A 286 -24.81 -18.07 2.22
N ASP A 287 -25.07 -18.06 3.53
CA ASP A 287 -26.39 -17.71 4.07
C ASP A 287 -26.64 -16.20 3.91
N VAL A 288 -25.68 -15.39 4.35
CA VAL A 288 -25.78 -13.94 4.25
C VAL A 288 -25.90 -13.48 2.80
N LEU A 289 -25.18 -14.11 1.87
CA LEU A 289 -25.33 -13.83 0.45
C LEU A 289 -26.70 -14.23 -0.08
N SER A 290 -27.24 -15.38 0.36
CA SER A 290 -28.61 -15.80 -0.03
C SER A 290 -29.66 -14.79 0.44
N ASP A 291 -29.57 -14.35 1.70
CA ASP A 291 -30.48 -13.34 2.27
C ASP A 291 -30.35 -12.00 1.56
N PHE A 292 -29.12 -11.59 1.22
CA PHE A 292 -28.87 -10.38 0.45
C PHE A 292 -29.51 -10.45 -0.95
N ILE A 293 -29.33 -11.58 -1.66
CA ILE A 293 -29.92 -11.78 -2.98
C ILE A 293 -31.45 -11.71 -2.91
N GLN A 294 -32.06 -12.31 -1.90
CA GLN A 294 -33.52 -12.26 -1.73
C GLN A 294 -34.00 -10.82 -1.52
N ASN A 295 -33.38 -10.08 -0.61
CA ASN A 295 -33.72 -8.66 -0.35
C ASN A 295 -33.49 -7.81 -1.62
N TRP A 296 -32.44 -8.07 -2.41
CA TRP A 296 -32.19 -7.36 -3.67
C TRP A 296 -33.28 -7.64 -4.70
N LEU A 297 -33.72 -8.90 -4.84
CA LEU A 297 -34.82 -9.28 -5.76
C LEU A 297 -36.18 -8.69 -5.37
N GLU A 298 -36.40 -8.49 -4.07
CA GLU A 298 -37.62 -7.91 -3.52
C GLU A 298 -37.59 -6.38 -3.43
N ASP A 299 -36.51 -5.74 -3.93
CA ASP A 299 -36.26 -4.30 -3.77
C ASP A 299 -36.34 -3.81 -2.31
N ASN A 300 -35.85 -4.63 -1.40
CA ASN A 300 -35.93 -4.46 0.05
C ASN A 300 -34.55 -4.27 0.70
N LEU A 301 -33.56 -3.75 -0.04
CA LEU A 301 -32.26 -3.42 0.53
C LEU A 301 -32.38 -2.19 1.44
N ASN A 302 -31.67 -2.21 2.56
CA ASN A 302 -31.66 -1.10 3.50
C ASN A 302 -31.04 0.15 2.87
N PRO A 303 -31.78 1.27 2.69
CA PRO A 303 -31.23 2.52 2.13
C PRO A 303 -30.06 3.09 2.95
N ASN A 304 -30.07 2.92 4.27
CA ASN A 304 -29.02 3.41 5.16
C ASN A 304 -27.65 2.79 4.85
N LEU A 305 -27.62 1.57 4.25
CA LEU A 305 -26.39 0.95 3.80
C LEU A 305 -25.71 1.81 2.75
N PHE A 306 -26.44 2.25 1.72
CA PHE A 306 -25.90 3.07 0.63
C PHE A 306 -25.48 4.46 1.09
N GLU A 307 -26.27 5.08 1.99
CA GLU A 307 -25.93 6.38 2.58
C GLU A 307 -24.63 6.29 3.39
N SER A 308 -24.50 5.24 4.22
CA SER A 308 -23.29 5.03 5.03
C SER A 308 -22.06 4.68 4.19
N MET A 309 -22.22 3.97 3.07
CA MET A 309 -21.16 3.74 2.09
C MET A 309 -20.69 5.06 1.46
N ASP A 310 -21.63 5.90 1.00
CA ASP A 310 -21.32 7.20 0.42
C ASP A 310 -20.61 8.13 1.42
N ASP A 311 -21.05 8.15 2.66
CA ASP A 311 -20.42 8.92 3.72
C ASP A 311 -19.00 8.41 4.04
N THR A 312 -18.80 7.11 4.05
CA THR A 312 -17.46 6.51 4.19
C THR A 312 -16.55 6.98 3.06
N VAL A 313 -17.00 6.91 1.82
CA VAL A 313 -16.21 7.33 0.64
C VAL A 313 -15.82 8.81 0.70
N LYS A 314 -16.69 9.69 1.21
CA LYS A 314 -16.38 11.12 1.38
C LYS A 314 -15.26 11.39 2.40
N THR A 315 -14.99 10.46 3.31
CA THR A 315 -13.91 10.60 4.31
C THR A 315 -12.55 10.14 3.78
N LEU A 316 -12.51 9.49 2.63
CA LEU A 316 -11.26 8.97 2.06
C LEU A 316 -10.40 10.12 1.50
N PRO A 317 -9.07 10.00 1.55
CA PRO A 317 -8.20 10.98 0.93
C PRO A 317 -8.41 11.00 -0.58
N THR A 318 -8.40 12.20 -1.14
CA THR A 318 -8.29 12.39 -2.59
C THR A 318 -6.85 12.12 -3.04
N LYS A 319 -6.65 11.97 -4.35
CA LYS A 319 -5.31 11.87 -4.94
C LYS A 319 -4.43 13.06 -4.54
N GLU A 320 -4.98 14.28 -4.58
CA GLU A 320 -4.28 15.51 -4.20
C GLU A 320 -3.84 15.51 -2.72
N ILE A 321 -4.72 15.08 -1.81
CA ILE A 321 -4.37 14.95 -0.37
C ILE A 321 -3.23 13.95 -0.21
N PHE A 322 -3.33 12.79 -0.84
CA PHE A 322 -2.29 11.77 -0.81
C PHE A 322 -0.94 12.30 -1.32
N GLU A 323 -0.94 12.98 -2.47
CA GLU A 323 0.27 13.54 -3.07
C GLU A 323 0.92 14.59 -2.16
N ASN A 324 0.11 15.46 -1.55
CA ASN A 324 0.58 16.47 -0.59
C ASN A 324 1.19 15.83 0.67
N GLU A 325 0.54 14.82 1.25
CA GLU A 325 1.06 14.09 2.42
C GLU A 325 2.41 13.42 2.12
N VAL A 326 2.53 12.79 0.94
CA VAL A 326 3.79 12.18 0.48
C VAL A 326 4.90 13.22 0.39
N VAL A 327 4.65 14.34 -0.29
CA VAL A 327 5.65 15.39 -0.50
C VAL A 327 6.05 16.03 0.82
N GLU A 328 5.09 16.36 1.68
CA GLU A 328 5.36 16.97 3.00
C GLU A 328 6.23 16.05 3.86
N LEU A 329 5.87 14.77 3.95
CA LEU A 329 6.61 13.80 4.75
C LEU A 329 8.06 13.64 4.28
N PHE A 330 8.28 13.45 2.98
CA PHE A 330 9.63 13.26 2.46
C PHE A 330 10.45 14.56 2.52
N THR A 331 9.84 15.71 2.29
CA THR A 331 10.51 17.03 2.50
C THR A 331 11.00 17.17 3.94
N LYS A 332 10.15 16.86 4.92
CA LYS A 332 10.53 16.89 6.34
C LYS A 332 11.68 15.93 6.65
N MET A 333 11.65 14.73 6.09
CA MET A 333 12.72 13.74 6.28
C MET A 333 14.08 14.23 5.75
N PHE A 334 14.11 14.89 4.60
CA PHE A 334 15.34 15.47 4.03
C PHE A 334 15.82 16.69 4.79
N ASN A 335 14.93 17.58 5.23
CA ASN A 335 15.30 18.77 5.99
C ASN A 335 15.94 18.42 7.34
N VAL A 336 15.36 17.46 8.08
CA VAL A 336 15.93 16.97 9.35
C VAL A 336 17.35 16.40 9.14
N ARG A 337 17.61 15.76 8.00
CA ARG A 337 18.95 15.23 7.67
C ARG A 337 19.97 16.36 7.42
N LYS A 338 19.58 17.41 6.69
CA LYS A 338 20.43 18.58 6.46
C LYS A 338 20.78 19.27 7.76
N GLU A 339 19.83 19.49 8.65
CA GLU A 339 20.05 20.09 9.97
C GLU A 339 21.00 19.27 10.84
N ASN A 340 20.82 17.94 10.88
CA ASN A 340 21.71 17.06 11.63
C ASN A 340 23.14 17.04 11.08
N PHE A 341 23.31 17.19 9.78
CA PHE A 341 24.64 17.28 9.16
C PHE A 341 25.35 18.60 9.51
N VAL A 342 24.64 19.72 9.50
CA VAL A 342 25.18 21.02 9.91
C VAL A 342 25.60 20.99 11.37
N ILE A 343 24.80 20.44 12.28
CA ILE A 343 25.14 20.30 13.71
C ILE A 343 26.38 19.42 13.91
N GLN A 344 26.61 18.41 13.11
CA GLN A 344 27.82 17.59 13.18
C GLN A 344 29.06 18.38 12.75
N LEU A 345 28.96 19.18 11.70
CA LEU A 345 30.07 20.04 11.26
C LEU A 345 30.43 21.10 12.31
N ASP A 346 29.44 21.73 12.92
CA ASP A 346 29.69 22.73 14.01
C ASP A 346 30.36 22.08 15.22
N LYS A 347 30.05 20.84 15.56
CA LYS A 347 30.73 20.09 16.63
C LYS A 347 32.19 19.78 16.31
N PHE A 348 32.54 19.57 15.06
CA PHE A 348 33.93 19.37 14.65
C PHE A 348 34.75 20.68 14.64
N GLN A 349 34.12 21.83 14.39
CA GLN A 349 34.79 23.12 14.41
C GLN A 349 35.10 23.61 15.86
N THR A 350 34.30 23.23 16.86
CA THR A 350 34.50 23.59 18.26
C THR A 350 35.57 22.75 19.01
N ILE A 351 36.15 21.73 18.38
CA ILE A 351 37.21 20.89 18.98
C ILE A 351 38.60 21.41 18.62
N GLU A 352 38.74 22.36 17.69
CA GLU A 352 40.01 22.95 17.26
C GLU A 352 40.29 24.36 17.82
N GLU A 353 39.47 24.90 18.75
CA GLU A 353 39.76 26.03 19.59
C GLU A 353 40.13 25.60 21.04
#